data_0c73e31c7fa8ed273cd2bd66231aaa13
#
_entry.id   0c73e31c7fa8ed273cd2bd66231aaa13
#
_cell.length_a   1.000
_cell.length_b   1.000
_cell.length_c   1.000
_cell.angle_alpha   90.00
_cell.angle_beta   90.00
_cell.angle_gamma   90.00
#
_symmetry.space_group_name_H-M   'P 1'
#
loop_
_entity.id
_entity.type
_entity.pdbx_description
1 polymer ?
#
loop_
_entity_poly.entity_id
_entity_poly.type
_entity_poly.pdbx_seq_one_letter_code
_entity_poly.pdbx_strand_id
1 'polypeptide(L)'
;MENKGRQSQAGARKVVIVVEDEPAIGTLIADAISDELGYCAIHVAEAGAALEATKHVAPDVMVVDVRLPGMSGFELYDRLKKDPRTSKIPVLFETASGAEAIGEFRRRGIATYVQKPFDLNEVVGYVKRLATAPSAASSPGSAPPRRA
;
A
#
# COMPACT_ATOMS: atom_id res chain seq x y z
N MET A 1 -8.90 -8.05 28.59
CA MET A 1 -7.75 -7.92 29.30
C MET A 1 -6.57 -8.31 28.56
N GLU A 2 -6.52 -9.42 28.02
CA GLU A 2 -5.43 -9.78 27.21
C GLU A 2 -5.28 -8.82 26.11
N ASN A 3 -6.36 -8.27 25.66
CA ASN A 3 -6.28 -7.33 24.59
C ASN A 3 -5.54 -6.10 24.99
N LYS A 4 -5.64 -5.69 26.22
CA LYS A 4 -4.94 -4.54 26.63
C LYS A 4 -3.48 -4.76 26.63
N GLY A 5 -3.02 -5.85 27.13
CA GLY A 5 -1.61 -6.13 27.11
C GLY A 5 -1.08 -6.21 25.73
N ARG A 6 -1.86 -6.82 24.86
CA ARG A 6 -1.42 -6.96 23.51
C ARG A 6 -1.36 -5.64 22.83
N GLN A 7 -2.30 -4.77 23.12
CA GLN A 7 -2.31 -3.48 22.52
C GLN A 7 -1.15 -2.64 22.94
N SER A 8 -0.77 -2.72 24.18
CA SER A 8 0.35 -1.98 24.61
C SER A 8 1.57 -2.39 23.89
N GLN A 9 1.75 -3.66 23.68
CA GLN A 9 2.89 -4.10 22.95
C GLN A 9 2.75 -3.82 21.50
N ALA A 10 1.54 -3.75 21.05
CA ALA A 10 1.31 -3.51 19.66
C ALA A 10 1.34 -2.05 19.35
N GLY A 11 1.90 -1.23 20.20
CA GLY A 11 2.07 0.14 19.86
C GLY A 11 2.88 0.33 18.61
N ALA A 12 3.61 -0.70 18.25
CA ALA A 12 4.38 -0.63 17.03
C ALA A 12 3.66 -1.26 15.86
N ARG A 13 2.37 -1.43 15.93
CA ARG A 13 1.62 -2.07 14.87
C ARG A 13 1.74 -1.29 13.56
N LYS A 14 1.92 -2.01 12.47
CA LYS A 14 1.98 -1.41 11.16
C LYS A 14 0.57 -1.20 10.63
N VAL A 15 0.35 -0.08 9.99
CA VAL A 15 -0.95 0.27 9.46
C VAL A 15 -0.90 0.26 7.95
N VAL A 16 -1.87 -0.39 7.32
CA VAL A 16 -1.93 -0.48 5.87
C VAL A 16 -3.30 0.03 5.42
N ILE A 17 -3.31 0.88 4.41
CA ILE A 17 -4.56 1.32 3.82
C ILE A 17 -4.73 0.59 2.50
N VAL A 18 -5.84 -0.11 2.33
CA VAL A 18 -6.15 -0.85 1.11
C VAL A 18 -7.20 -0.06 0.35
N VAL A 19 -6.88 0.36 -0.86
CA VAL A 19 -7.77 1.17 -1.69
C VAL A 19 -8.27 0.29 -2.83
N GLU A 20 -9.50 -0.13 -2.74
CA GLU A 20 -10.08 -1.09 -3.67
C GLU A 20 -11.58 -0.87 -3.75
N ASP A 21 -12.12 -0.67 -4.94
CA ASP A 21 -13.53 -0.35 -5.08
C ASP A 21 -14.46 -1.57 -5.04
N GLU A 22 -13.91 -2.77 -5.19
CA GLU A 22 -14.73 -3.97 -5.05
C GLU A 22 -14.70 -4.42 -3.59
N PRO A 23 -15.81 -4.33 -2.87
CA PRO A 23 -15.79 -4.60 -1.44
C PRO A 23 -15.29 -5.99 -1.06
N ALA A 24 -15.65 -6.98 -1.87
CA ALA A 24 -15.24 -8.34 -1.55
C ALA A 24 -13.74 -8.50 -1.62
N ILE A 25 -13.11 -7.90 -2.63
CA ILE A 25 -11.67 -7.98 -2.79
C ILE A 25 -10.97 -7.15 -1.74
N GLY A 26 -11.46 -5.93 -1.51
CA GLY A 26 -10.85 -5.06 -0.51
C GLY A 26 -10.87 -5.66 0.88
N THR A 27 -12.00 -6.25 1.25
CA THR A 27 -12.13 -6.90 2.55
C THR A 27 -11.21 -8.10 2.63
N LEU A 28 -11.13 -8.88 1.57
CA LEU A 28 -10.30 -10.06 1.56
C LEU A 28 -8.82 -9.68 1.77
N ILE A 29 -8.36 -8.67 1.08
CA ILE A 29 -6.98 -8.21 1.23
C ILE A 29 -6.74 -7.65 2.63
N ALA A 30 -7.66 -6.82 3.10
CA ALA A 30 -7.50 -6.21 4.41
C ALA A 30 -7.49 -7.25 5.51
N ASP A 31 -8.36 -8.26 5.41
CA ASP A 31 -8.40 -9.32 6.41
C ASP A 31 -7.12 -10.14 6.39
N ALA A 32 -6.61 -10.45 5.22
CA ALA A 32 -5.39 -11.23 5.11
C ALA A 32 -4.22 -10.48 5.75
N ILE A 33 -4.15 -9.18 5.55
CA ILE A 33 -3.09 -8.37 6.13
C ILE A 33 -3.27 -8.28 7.65
N SER A 34 -4.50 -8.06 8.09
CA SER A 34 -4.77 -7.91 9.52
C SER A 34 -4.56 -9.20 10.29
N ASP A 35 -4.59 -10.33 9.61
CA ASP A 35 -4.28 -11.61 10.25
C ASP A 35 -2.81 -11.73 10.59
N GLU A 36 -1.96 -10.92 9.99
CA GLU A 36 -0.53 -10.97 10.30
C GLU A 36 -0.27 -10.26 11.61
N LEU A 37 0.53 -10.87 12.44
CA LEU A 37 0.83 -10.33 13.74
C LEU A 37 1.47 -8.95 13.63
N GLY A 38 0.91 -8.00 14.32
CA GLY A 38 1.46 -6.65 14.29
C GLY A 38 0.98 -5.78 13.14
N TYR A 39 -0.01 -6.25 12.38
CA TYR A 39 -0.54 -5.47 11.27
C TYR A 39 -2.01 -5.13 11.46
N CYS A 40 -2.40 -3.99 10.96
CA CYS A 40 -3.77 -3.53 10.97
C CYS A 40 -4.06 -2.92 9.61
N ALA A 41 -5.06 -3.41 8.90
CA ALA A 41 -5.39 -2.90 7.60
C ALA A 41 -6.77 -2.23 7.61
N ILE A 42 -6.87 -1.13 6.90
CA ILE A 42 -8.09 -0.38 6.74
C ILE A 42 -8.45 -0.38 5.26
N HIS A 43 -9.67 -0.73 4.94
CA HIS A 43 -10.12 -0.75 3.55
C HIS A 43 -10.95 0.50 3.25
N VAL A 44 -10.61 1.18 2.17
CA VAL A 44 -11.43 2.29 1.65
C VAL A 44 -11.73 2.02 0.19
N ALA A 45 -12.84 2.53 -0.29
CA ALA A 45 -13.33 2.20 -1.61
C ALA A 45 -12.90 3.14 -2.72
N GLU A 46 -12.36 4.29 -2.39
CA GLU A 46 -11.99 5.28 -3.40
C GLU A 46 -10.76 6.05 -3.02
N ALA A 47 -10.12 6.61 -4.03
CA ALA A 47 -8.89 7.35 -3.82
C ALA A 47 -9.09 8.57 -2.93
N GLY A 48 -10.23 9.25 -3.06
CA GLY A 48 -10.50 10.40 -2.20
C GLY A 48 -10.57 10.02 -0.74
N ALA A 49 -11.18 8.87 -0.45
CA ALA A 49 -11.25 8.38 0.92
C ALA A 49 -9.87 8.04 1.45
N ALA A 50 -9.00 7.53 0.59
CA ALA A 50 -7.63 7.23 0.99
C ALA A 50 -6.88 8.50 1.34
N LEU A 51 -7.03 9.54 0.53
CA LEU A 51 -6.37 10.81 0.82
C LEU A 51 -6.89 11.40 2.13
N GLU A 52 -8.19 11.29 2.34
CA GLU A 52 -8.77 11.81 3.56
C GLU A 52 -8.22 11.04 4.77
N ALA A 53 -8.09 9.72 4.64
CA ALA A 53 -7.56 8.91 5.72
C ALA A 53 -6.14 9.30 6.09
N THR A 54 -5.32 9.70 5.13
CA THR A 54 -3.93 10.07 5.42
C THR A 54 -3.83 11.35 6.23
N LYS A 55 -4.91 12.08 6.38
CA LYS A 55 -4.89 13.27 7.24
C LYS A 55 -4.99 12.87 8.71
N HIS A 56 -5.40 11.66 8.99
CA HIS A 56 -5.61 11.20 10.36
C HIS A 56 -4.73 10.04 10.74
N VAL A 57 -4.23 9.30 9.77
CA VAL A 57 -3.42 8.11 10.00
C VAL A 57 -2.21 8.15 9.09
N ALA A 58 -1.07 7.79 9.61
CA ALA A 58 0.14 7.70 8.79
C ALA A 58 0.37 6.23 8.46
N PRO A 59 -0.04 5.77 7.29
CA PRO A 59 0.11 4.35 6.97
C PRO A 59 1.56 4.00 6.69
N ASP A 60 1.90 2.75 6.95
CA ASP A 60 3.23 2.24 6.64
C ASP A 60 3.29 1.73 5.19
N VAL A 61 2.17 1.34 4.63
CA VAL A 61 2.07 0.89 3.25
C VAL A 61 0.66 1.18 2.76
N MET A 62 0.53 1.46 1.48
CA MET A 62 -0.78 1.59 0.86
C MET A 62 -0.87 0.59 -0.28
N VAL A 63 -1.95 -0.20 -0.34
CA VAL A 63 -2.21 -1.13 -1.44
C VAL A 63 -3.28 -0.47 -2.31
N VAL A 64 -3.00 -0.29 -3.58
CA VAL A 64 -3.87 0.53 -4.43
C VAL A 64 -4.20 -0.18 -5.73
N ASP A 65 -5.49 -0.28 -6.03
CA ASP A 65 -5.94 -0.77 -7.33
C ASP A 65 -5.70 0.34 -8.36
N VAL A 66 -5.13 -0.02 -9.49
CA VAL A 66 -4.90 0.96 -10.55
C VAL A 66 -6.21 1.55 -11.02
N ARG A 67 -7.24 0.73 -11.16
CA ARG A 67 -8.53 1.18 -11.65
C ARG A 67 -9.48 1.47 -10.52
N LEU A 68 -9.69 2.72 -10.24
CA LEU A 68 -10.63 3.16 -9.23
C LEU A 68 -11.59 4.15 -9.87
N PRO A 69 -12.81 4.24 -9.38
CA PRO A 69 -13.76 5.21 -9.94
C PRO A 69 -13.31 6.63 -9.58
N GLY A 70 -13.54 7.53 -10.47
CA GLY A 70 -13.15 8.93 -10.27
C GLY A 70 -11.66 9.07 -10.42
N MET A 71 -10.96 9.28 -9.34
CA MET A 71 -9.52 9.43 -9.38
C MET A 71 -8.88 8.05 -9.46
N SER A 72 -8.02 7.82 -10.44
CA SER A 72 -7.39 6.52 -10.62
C SER A 72 -6.31 6.28 -9.57
N GLY A 73 -5.84 5.04 -9.50
CA GLY A 73 -4.75 4.71 -8.61
C GLY A 73 -3.48 5.48 -8.93
N PHE A 74 -3.23 5.73 -10.21
CA PHE A 74 -2.05 6.51 -10.60
C PHE A 74 -2.18 7.97 -10.17
N GLU A 75 -3.36 8.52 -10.29
CA GLU A 75 -3.58 9.90 -9.84
C GLU A 75 -3.42 9.99 -8.33
N LEU A 76 -3.92 9.00 -7.62
CA LEU A 76 -3.72 8.96 -6.18
C LEU A 76 -2.25 8.95 -5.85
N TYR A 77 -1.50 8.10 -6.53
CA TYR A 77 -0.05 8.01 -6.32
C TYR A 77 0.62 9.37 -6.56
N ASP A 78 0.25 10.02 -7.65
CA ASP A 78 0.85 11.31 -7.99
C ASP A 78 0.57 12.35 -6.90
N ARG A 79 -0.64 12.33 -6.35
CA ARG A 79 -0.98 13.27 -5.28
C ARG A 79 -0.23 12.95 -4.00
N LEU A 80 -0.07 11.66 -3.68
CA LEU A 80 0.69 11.30 -2.50
C LEU A 80 2.14 11.78 -2.62
N LYS A 81 2.69 11.69 -3.81
CA LYS A 81 4.09 12.07 -4.00
C LYS A 81 4.30 13.58 -3.95
N LYS A 82 3.28 14.35 -4.18
CA LYS A 82 3.42 15.80 -4.15
C LYS A 82 3.35 16.38 -2.74
N ASP A 83 2.86 15.62 -1.79
CA ASP A 83 2.68 16.10 -0.42
C ASP A 83 3.82 15.51 0.43
N PRO A 84 4.64 16.37 1.04
CA PRO A 84 5.75 15.87 1.85
C PRO A 84 5.30 14.93 2.98
N ARG A 85 4.09 15.08 3.47
CA ARG A 85 3.60 14.22 4.55
C ARG A 85 3.38 12.80 4.07
N THR A 86 3.10 12.59 2.79
CA THR A 86 2.75 11.28 2.27
C THR A 86 3.72 10.79 1.20
N SER A 87 4.69 11.59 0.81
CA SER A 87 5.53 11.27 -0.33
C SER A 87 6.37 10.02 -0.13
N LYS A 88 6.62 9.62 1.09
CA LYS A 88 7.45 8.46 1.33
C LYS A 88 6.68 7.20 1.67
N ILE A 89 5.36 7.25 1.64
CA ILE A 89 4.55 6.06 1.90
C ILE A 89 4.76 5.08 0.75
N PRO A 90 5.21 3.86 1.02
CA PRO A 90 5.37 2.87 -0.04
C PRO A 90 4.01 2.45 -0.56
N VAL A 91 3.91 2.23 -1.86
CA VAL A 91 2.66 1.84 -2.49
C VAL A 91 2.84 0.54 -3.25
N LEU A 92 1.96 -0.43 -2.99
CA LEU A 92 1.89 -1.65 -3.76
C LEU A 92 0.67 -1.56 -4.65
N PHE A 93 0.86 -1.61 -5.95
CA PHE A 93 -0.25 -1.55 -6.89
C PHE A 93 -0.78 -2.93 -7.22
N GLU A 94 -2.08 -3.03 -7.47
CA GLU A 94 -2.66 -4.22 -8.06
C GLU A 94 -3.29 -3.81 -9.38
N THR A 95 -3.14 -4.62 -10.39
CA THR A 95 -3.60 -4.28 -11.72
C THR A 95 -4.15 -5.48 -12.49
N ALA A 96 -5.24 -5.28 -13.19
CA ALA A 96 -5.80 -6.30 -14.04
C ALA A 96 -5.20 -6.26 -15.42
N SER A 97 -4.61 -5.15 -15.78
CA SER A 97 -4.15 -4.96 -17.13
C SER A 97 -2.66 -4.92 -17.18
N GLY A 98 -2.09 -5.53 -18.13
CA GLY A 98 -0.65 -5.64 -18.20
C GLY A 98 0.05 -4.50 -18.90
N ALA A 99 0.02 -4.50 -20.22
CA ALA A 99 0.90 -3.64 -20.99
C ALA A 99 0.73 -2.15 -20.73
N GLU A 100 -0.51 -1.72 -20.63
CA GLU A 100 -0.80 -0.32 -20.45
C GLU A 100 -0.31 0.15 -19.09
N ALA A 101 -0.63 -0.62 -18.07
CA ALA A 101 -0.23 -0.26 -16.73
C ALA A 101 1.27 -0.28 -16.56
N ILE A 102 1.95 -1.21 -17.22
CA ILE A 102 3.39 -1.30 -17.12
C ILE A 102 4.06 -0.02 -17.62
N GLY A 103 3.56 0.57 -18.67
CA GLY A 103 4.09 1.83 -19.15
C GLY A 103 3.96 2.94 -18.12
N GLU A 104 2.80 2.98 -17.44
CA GLU A 104 2.57 3.99 -16.41
C GLU A 104 3.43 3.75 -15.18
N PHE A 105 3.63 2.48 -14.82
CA PHE A 105 4.52 2.15 -13.71
C PHE A 105 5.94 2.59 -14.02
N ARG A 106 6.38 2.29 -15.24
CA ARG A 106 7.74 2.61 -15.65
C ARG A 106 7.98 4.11 -15.64
N ARG A 107 7.02 4.84 -16.12
CA ARG A 107 7.14 6.29 -16.18
C ARG A 107 7.29 6.89 -14.79
N ARG A 108 6.69 6.27 -13.78
CA ARG A 108 6.74 6.75 -12.40
C ARG A 108 7.82 6.09 -11.57
N GLY A 109 8.59 5.18 -12.16
CA GLY A 109 9.63 4.48 -11.41
C GLY A 109 9.09 3.47 -10.42
N ILE A 110 7.88 2.94 -10.68
CA ILE A 110 7.25 1.99 -9.79
C ILE A 110 7.66 0.59 -10.21
N ALA A 111 8.26 -0.14 -9.29
CA ALA A 111 8.70 -1.51 -9.59
C ALA A 111 7.90 -2.58 -8.88
N THR A 112 7.08 -2.21 -7.90
CA THR A 112 6.37 -3.19 -7.08
C THR A 112 4.89 -3.17 -7.38
N TYR A 113 4.39 -4.22 -7.99
CA TYR A 113 2.96 -4.37 -8.27
C TYR A 113 2.63 -5.84 -8.42
N VAL A 114 1.36 -6.20 -8.29
CA VAL A 114 0.88 -7.55 -8.51
C VAL A 114 -0.20 -7.51 -9.59
N GLN A 115 -0.28 -8.56 -10.36
CA GLN A 115 -1.29 -8.66 -11.40
C GLN A 115 -2.42 -9.53 -10.94
N LYS A 116 -3.64 -9.12 -11.25
CA LYS A 116 -4.82 -9.92 -10.96
C LYS A 116 -4.96 -11.01 -12.01
N PRO A 117 -5.35 -12.19 -11.65
CA PRO A 117 -5.63 -12.63 -10.29
C PRO A 117 -4.34 -12.89 -9.53
N PHE A 118 -4.32 -12.50 -8.27
CA PHE A 118 -3.11 -12.65 -7.48
C PHE A 118 -3.36 -13.58 -6.30
N ASP A 119 -2.26 -14.04 -5.72
CA ASP A 119 -2.31 -14.87 -4.53
C ASP A 119 -2.26 -13.92 -3.33
N LEU A 120 -3.15 -14.09 -2.36
CA LEU A 120 -3.14 -13.24 -1.19
C LEU A 120 -1.82 -13.31 -0.44
N ASN A 121 -1.17 -14.47 -0.44
CA ASN A 121 0.13 -14.59 0.21
C ASN A 121 1.16 -13.72 -0.47
N GLU A 122 1.06 -13.55 -1.75
CA GLU A 122 1.96 -12.69 -2.50
C GLU A 122 1.78 -11.24 -2.08
N VAL A 123 0.52 -10.81 -1.98
CA VAL A 123 0.22 -9.45 -1.55
C VAL A 123 0.73 -9.22 -0.15
N VAL A 124 0.44 -10.13 0.78
CA VAL A 124 0.89 -10.01 2.15
C VAL A 124 2.41 -9.97 2.23
N GLY A 125 3.07 -10.80 1.43
CA GLY A 125 4.53 -10.81 1.40
C GLY A 125 5.11 -9.48 0.97
N TYR A 126 4.56 -8.88 -0.08
CA TYR A 126 5.02 -7.57 -0.52
C TYR A 126 4.76 -6.50 0.53
N VAL A 127 3.58 -6.54 1.15
CA VAL A 127 3.24 -5.55 2.18
C VAL A 127 4.24 -5.63 3.33
N LYS A 128 4.57 -6.83 3.76
CA LYS A 128 5.50 -6.97 4.88
C LYS A 128 6.87 -6.45 4.52
N ARG A 129 7.31 -6.72 3.31
CA ARG A 129 8.62 -6.21 2.87
C ARG A 129 8.64 -4.71 2.78
N LEU A 130 7.58 -4.12 2.23
CA LEU A 130 7.52 -2.68 2.09
C LEU A 130 7.40 -1.99 3.45
N ALA A 131 6.66 -2.58 4.37
CA ALA A 131 6.46 -1.97 5.67
C ALA A 131 7.72 -2.00 6.53
N THR A 132 8.61 -2.93 6.27
CA THR A 132 9.82 -3.05 7.08
C THR A 132 11.06 -2.57 6.38
N ALA A 133 10.94 -2.14 5.14
CA ALA A 133 12.11 -1.66 4.42
C ALA A 133 12.58 -0.33 5.00
N PRO A 134 13.84 -0.01 4.88
CA PRO A 134 14.32 1.28 5.35
C PRO A 134 13.66 2.38 4.54
N SER A 135 13.47 3.50 5.17
CA SER A 135 12.89 4.65 4.52
C SER A 135 13.73 5.07 3.33
N ALA A 136 13.08 5.53 2.30
CA ALA A 136 13.80 6.01 1.13
C ALA A 136 14.75 7.11 1.50
N ALA A 137 14.40 7.88 2.47
CA ALA A 137 15.29 8.96 2.87
C ALA A 137 16.53 8.43 3.51
N SER A 138 16.47 7.29 4.14
CA SER A 138 17.63 6.79 4.82
C SER A 138 18.51 5.99 3.91
N SER A 139 18.14 5.71 2.71
CA SER A 139 19.00 4.97 1.84
C SER A 139 19.06 5.58 0.49
N PRO A 140 19.56 6.75 0.41
CA PRO A 140 19.66 7.40 -0.86
C PRO A 140 20.64 6.67 -1.71
N GLY A 141 20.43 6.59 -2.84
CA GLY A 141 21.34 6.03 -3.74
C GLY A 141 21.50 4.59 -3.68
N SER A 142 21.15 4.02 -2.70
CA SER A 142 21.30 2.63 -2.73
C SER A 142 20.28 2.03 -3.53
N ALA A 143 19.67 2.65 -3.99
CA ALA A 143 18.74 2.07 -4.66
C ALA A 143 19.05 1.43 -5.78
N PRO A 144 19.41 1.50 -5.93
CA PRO A 144 19.44 0.98 -6.89
C PRO A 144 19.81 -0.21 -7.09
N PRO A 145 19.94 -0.34 -6.91
CA PRO A 145 20.33 -1.23 -7.25
C PRO A 145 19.85 -2.25 -7.67
N ARG A 146 19.81 -2.21 -7.77
CA ARG A 146 19.68 -2.90 -8.16
C ARG A 146 19.24 -3.45 -8.85
N ARG A 147 19.24 -3.52 -9.38
CA ARG A 147 18.95 -3.93 -10.08
C ARG A 147 18.99 -4.51 -10.44
N ALA A 148 19.03 -4.85 -10.62
CA ALA A 148 19.07 -5.34 -11.05
C ALA A 148 18.89 -5.81 -11.32
#